data_5470d709400387d4be875fe06223257a
#
_entry.id   5470d709400387d4be875fe06223257a
#
_cell.length_a   1.000
_cell.length_b   1.000
_cell.length_c   1.000
_cell.angle_alpha   90.00
_cell.angle_beta   90.00
_cell.angle_gamma   90.00
#
_symmetry.space_group_name_H-M   'P 1'
#
loop_
_entity.id
_entity.type
_entity.pdbx_description
1 polymer ?
#
loop_
_entity_poly.entity_id
_entity_poly.type
_entity_poly.pdbx_seq_one_letter_code
_entity_poly.pdbx_strand_id
1 'polypeptide(L)'
;MEKVQFQLEATLPELKDLHEKGLFTKNEIDQITRRRTHLETSLIRQGVRKEDFFKYAEYEISLEKLRKVRWKRLGYDKNPPPPSASLFSIPRRTMYILKRATVKFPGHLATWLAYVEYAGREGMRKIVTKGLTSALQHHPLSSTLYLLSSFHHVHPGAPFPRSAIPSTSTLDLPSAVADDDDDEDETKRGVFALEGTQPARTTLLLGLRMLPANRDLWREYIKLELGWVEALRRRWKVLGISNPALASKPSEETIGGEGSFGPDGEDARKAILGGQLVLQAIRSALAAIPIPAGTTDSTGLDFRESLLYTLRTYPSPLRSTCLDIVYGDLEVVAQAGGRQGARARLMLLTRGLYDRPYETGRKDDGGVVLSGVELVEALGGIGKEIRKAVKSGGAEFGEVAGVWLDTQIKENKENPDLVSALMRQSDQG
;
A
#
# COMPACT_ATOMS: atom_id res chain seq x y z
N MET A 1 -32.16 18.08 25.72
CA MET A 1 -33.11 18.32 24.60
C MET A 1 -32.67 19.49 23.73
N GLU A 2 -32.37 20.66 24.30
CA GLU A 2 -31.94 21.86 23.54
C GLU A 2 -30.79 21.64 22.56
N LYS A 3 -29.73 20.91 22.98
CA LYS A 3 -28.60 20.60 22.07
C LYS A 3 -29.00 19.79 20.84
N VAL A 4 -29.95 18.84 20.98
CA VAL A 4 -30.47 18.07 19.85
C VAL A 4 -31.27 18.99 18.93
N GLN A 5 -32.11 19.83 19.50
CA GLN A 5 -32.93 20.76 18.74
C GLN A 5 -32.08 21.74 17.95
N PHE A 6 -31.07 22.35 18.58
CA PHE A 6 -30.12 23.23 17.91
C PHE A 6 -29.42 22.56 16.71
N GLN A 7 -28.96 21.29 16.88
CA GLN A 7 -28.33 20.54 15.79
C GLN A 7 -29.30 20.23 14.64
N LEU A 8 -30.59 20.03 14.94
CA LEU A 8 -31.62 19.76 13.95
C LEU A 8 -32.05 21.02 13.21
N GLU A 9 -32.19 22.12 13.91
CA GLU A 9 -32.52 23.42 13.32
C GLU A 9 -31.50 23.85 12.27
N ALA A 10 -30.21 23.60 12.53
CA ALA A 10 -29.14 23.84 11.56
C ALA A 10 -29.30 23.02 10.26
N THR A 11 -30.15 21.98 10.23
CA THR A 11 -30.40 21.15 9.05
C THR A 11 -31.60 21.58 8.23
N LEU A 12 -32.46 22.44 8.75
CA LEU A 12 -33.67 22.85 8.07
C LEU A 12 -33.42 23.48 6.69
N PRO A 13 -32.46 24.42 6.52
CA PRO A 13 -32.17 24.99 5.20
C PRO A 13 -31.73 23.95 4.17
N GLU A 14 -30.94 22.96 4.61
CA GLU A 14 -30.51 21.85 3.78
C GLU A 14 -31.68 20.99 3.29
N LEU A 15 -32.57 20.59 4.22
CA LEU A 15 -33.71 19.73 3.91
C LEU A 15 -34.74 20.46 3.02
N LYS A 16 -34.90 21.77 3.21
CA LYS A 16 -35.74 22.59 2.36
C LYS A 16 -35.23 22.65 0.92
N ASP A 17 -33.95 22.90 0.74
CA ASP A 17 -33.28 22.91 -0.58
C ASP A 17 -33.33 21.54 -1.27
N LEU A 18 -33.15 20.44 -0.53
CA LEU A 18 -33.29 19.07 -1.07
C LEU A 18 -34.72 18.78 -1.55
N HIS A 19 -35.75 19.36 -0.89
CA HIS A 19 -37.12 19.25 -1.32
C HIS A 19 -37.41 20.11 -2.57
N GLU A 20 -36.97 21.35 -2.58
CA GLU A 20 -37.14 22.28 -3.71
C GLU A 20 -36.51 21.73 -4.99
N LYS A 21 -35.38 21.01 -4.88
CA LYS A 21 -34.72 20.29 -6.00
C LYS A 21 -35.40 18.97 -6.38
N GLY A 22 -36.49 18.57 -5.71
CA GLY A 22 -37.17 17.32 -6.00
C GLY A 22 -36.38 16.04 -5.70
N LEU A 23 -35.28 16.16 -4.95
CA LEU A 23 -34.45 15.01 -4.58
C LEU A 23 -35.12 14.13 -3.51
N PHE A 24 -35.87 14.75 -2.58
CA PHE A 24 -36.64 14.06 -1.55
C PHE A 24 -38.05 14.63 -1.44
N THR A 25 -39.03 13.75 -1.19
CA THR A 25 -40.41 14.10 -0.92
C THR A 25 -40.58 14.63 0.51
N LYS A 26 -41.65 15.33 0.79
CA LYS A 26 -41.95 15.85 2.14
C LYS A 26 -42.01 14.72 3.19
N ASN A 27 -42.66 13.62 2.85
CA ASN A 27 -42.76 12.47 3.75
C ASN A 27 -41.38 11.85 4.07
N GLU A 28 -40.49 11.79 3.07
CA GLU A 28 -39.11 11.31 3.29
C GLU A 28 -38.29 12.25 4.16
N ILE A 29 -38.49 13.58 3.99
CA ILE A 29 -37.85 14.59 4.84
C ILE A 29 -38.30 14.44 6.29
N ASP A 30 -39.58 14.22 6.53
CA ASP A 30 -40.09 13.96 7.88
C ASP A 30 -39.50 12.69 8.50
N GLN A 31 -39.33 11.61 7.68
CA GLN A 31 -38.66 10.38 8.13
C GLN A 31 -37.18 10.63 8.43
N ILE A 32 -36.47 11.36 7.56
CA ILE A 32 -35.05 11.73 7.77
C ILE A 32 -34.91 12.52 9.07
N THR A 33 -35.78 13.51 9.30
CA THR A 33 -35.75 14.35 10.50
C THR A 33 -35.98 13.50 11.76
N ARG A 34 -37.00 12.65 11.78
CA ARG A 34 -37.27 11.73 12.92
C ARG A 34 -36.10 10.81 13.18
N ARG A 35 -35.50 10.25 12.12
CA ARG A 35 -34.33 9.34 12.25
C ARG A 35 -33.10 10.06 12.77
N ARG A 36 -32.80 11.25 12.26
CA ARG A 36 -31.71 12.11 12.76
C ARG A 36 -31.94 12.50 14.23
N THR A 37 -33.16 12.86 14.64
CA THR A 37 -33.48 13.12 16.04
C THR A 37 -33.17 11.93 16.93
N HIS A 38 -33.61 10.75 16.54
CA HIS A 38 -33.36 9.54 17.31
C HIS A 38 -31.85 9.26 17.43
N LEU A 39 -31.10 9.39 16.36
CA LEU A 39 -29.65 9.14 16.34
C LEU A 39 -28.89 10.20 17.16
N GLU A 40 -29.23 11.50 17.05
CA GLU A 40 -28.62 12.55 17.89
C GLU A 40 -28.96 12.37 19.38
N THR A 41 -30.18 11.98 19.72
CA THR A 41 -30.55 11.66 21.10
C THR A 41 -29.71 10.51 21.65
N SER A 42 -29.41 9.48 20.84
CA SER A 42 -28.55 8.37 21.23
C SER A 42 -27.11 8.80 21.54
N LEU A 43 -26.59 9.83 20.86
CA LEU A 43 -25.25 10.36 21.09
C LEU A 43 -25.11 11.25 22.34
N ILE A 44 -26.22 11.76 22.87
CA ILE A 44 -26.19 12.67 24.04
C ILE A 44 -26.43 11.91 25.35
N ARG A 45 -26.98 10.71 25.29
CA ARG A 45 -27.25 9.89 26.50
C ARG A 45 -25.96 9.57 27.28
N GLN A 46 -26.10 9.30 28.55
CA GLN A 46 -25.02 8.73 29.37
C GLN A 46 -24.65 7.33 28.86
N GLY A 47 -23.34 7.02 28.80
CA GLY A 47 -22.87 5.73 28.31
C GLY A 47 -22.94 5.53 26.81
N VAL A 48 -22.85 6.62 26.03
CA VAL A 48 -22.72 6.55 24.56
C VAL A 48 -21.51 5.66 24.15
N ARG A 49 -21.69 4.87 23.10
CA ARG A 49 -20.65 3.98 22.55
C ARG A 49 -20.16 4.52 21.21
N LYS A 50 -18.97 4.11 20.80
CA LYS A 50 -18.41 4.45 19.48
C LYS A 50 -19.30 3.96 18.34
N GLU A 51 -19.94 2.80 18.51
CA GLU A 51 -20.88 2.19 17.55
C GLU A 51 -22.10 3.10 17.27
N ASP A 52 -22.52 3.90 18.22
CA ASP A 52 -23.65 4.84 18.04
C ASP A 52 -23.26 5.94 17.04
N PHE A 53 -21.99 6.40 17.07
CA PHE A 53 -21.47 7.35 16.08
C PHE A 53 -21.34 6.70 14.69
N PHE A 54 -20.88 5.46 14.63
CA PHE A 54 -20.75 4.75 13.36
C PHE A 54 -22.11 4.49 12.72
N LYS A 55 -23.11 4.04 13.47
CA LYS A 55 -24.48 3.88 12.98
C LYS A 55 -25.06 5.19 12.41
N TYR A 56 -24.75 6.31 13.07
CA TYR A 56 -25.20 7.59 12.54
C TYR A 56 -24.45 7.97 11.26
N ALA A 57 -23.13 7.79 11.21
CA ALA A 57 -22.35 8.04 10.01
C ALA A 57 -22.79 7.16 8.84
N GLU A 58 -23.04 5.86 9.06
CA GLU A 58 -23.57 4.92 8.06
C GLU A 58 -24.93 5.39 7.49
N TYR A 59 -25.82 5.85 8.36
CA TYR A 59 -27.10 6.37 7.93
C TYR A 59 -26.92 7.58 6.98
N GLU A 60 -26.08 8.56 7.36
CA GLU A 60 -25.82 9.73 6.51
C GLU A 60 -25.11 9.34 5.19
N ILE A 61 -24.19 8.38 5.23
CA ILE A 61 -23.52 7.84 4.03
C ILE A 61 -24.55 7.18 3.10
N SER A 62 -25.50 6.41 3.64
CA SER A 62 -26.56 5.77 2.87
C SER A 62 -27.49 6.81 2.25
N LEU A 63 -27.79 7.87 3.00
CA LEU A 63 -28.59 9.00 2.52
C LEU A 63 -27.88 9.74 1.37
N GLU A 64 -26.56 9.96 1.48
CA GLU A 64 -25.76 10.58 0.42
C GLU A 64 -25.72 9.72 -0.84
N LYS A 65 -25.60 8.40 -0.71
CA LYS A 65 -25.67 7.49 -1.87
C LYS A 65 -27.03 7.60 -2.57
N LEU A 66 -28.13 7.60 -1.81
CA LEU A 66 -29.47 7.77 -2.36
C LEU A 66 -29.61 9.13 -3.07
N ARG A 67 -29.08 10.20 -2.47
CA ARG A 67 -29.04 11.52 -3.09
C ARG A 67 -28.28 11.51 -4.43
N LYS A 68 -27.09 10.91 -4.49
CA LYS A 68 -26.29 10.79 -5.71
C LYS A 68 -27.02 10.00 -6.82
N VAL A 69 -27.68 8.89 -6.48
CA VAL A 69 -28.47 8.11 -7.44
C VAL A 69 -29.65 8.93 -8.00
N ARG A 70 -30.37 9.66 -7.12
CA ARG A 70 -31.48 10.52 -7.55
C ARG A 70 -31.01 11.70 -8.38
N TRP A 71 -29.86 12.28 -8.04
CA TRP A 71 -29.22 13.34 -8.81
C TRP A 71 -28.95 12.91 -10.25
N LYS A 72 -28.34 11.72 -10.43
CA LYS A 72 -28.14 11.13 -11.76
C LYS A 72 -29.45 10.88 -12.51
N ARG A 73 -30.47 10.34 -11.84
CA ARG A 73 -31.79 10.08 -12.44
C ARG A 73 -32.51 11.34 -12.92
N LEU A 74 -32.36 12.45 -12.21
CA LEU A 74 -32.94 13.75 -12.60
C LEU A 74 -32.12 14.46 -13.69
N GLY A 75 -31.01 13.87 -14.14
CA GLY A 75 -30.16 14.43 -15.19
C GLY A 75 -29.37 15.66 -14.76
N TYR A 76 -29.21 15.88 -13.47
CA TYR A 76 -28.49 17.04 -12.90
C TYR A 76 -26.97 16.97 -13.13
N ASP A 77 -26.45 15.86 -13.60
CA ASP A 77 -25.06 15.75 -14.06
C ASP A 77 -24.85 16.55 -15.35
N LYS A 78 -25.88 16.61 -16.24
CA LYS A 78 -25.83 17.36 -17.50
C LYS A 78 -26.24 18.82 -17.33
N ASN A 79 -27.30 19.07 -16.55
CA ASN A 79 -27.85 20.38 -16.30
C ASN A 79 -27.93 20.64 -14.77
N PRO A 80 -26.81 20.96 -14.10
CA PRO A 80 -26.82 21.12 -12.65
C PRO A 80 -27.68 22.34 -12.25
N PRO A 81 -28.50 22.20 -11.20
CA PRO A 81 -29.18 23.36 -10.61
C PRO A 81 -28.14 24.31 -9.97
N PRO A 82 -28.51 25.58 -9.71
CA PRO A 82 -27.59 26.53 -9.14
C PRO A 82 -26.98 25.98 -7.83
N PRO A 83 -25.68 26.28 -7.59
CA PRO A 83 -24.98 25.80 -6.41
C PRO A 83 -25.70 26.28 -5.13
N SER A 84 -25.93 25.39 -4.21
CA SER A 84 -26.65 25.66 -2.98
C SER A 84 -26.01 24.99 -1.77
N ALA A 85 -26.49 25.33 -0.58
CA ALA A 85 -25.99 24.82 0.70
C ALA A 85 -26.10 23.29 0.82
N SER A 86 -27.05 22.65 0.12
CA SER A 86 -27.29 21.20 0.22
C SER A 86 -26.28 20.34 -0.52
N LEU A 87 -25.50 20.90 -1.45
CA LEU A 87 -24.62 20.12 -2.33
C LEU A 87 -23.61 19.26 -1.55
N PHE A 88 -23.02 19.81 -0.51
CA PHE A 88 -22.04 19.14 0.35
C PHE A 88 -22.48 19.04 1.82
N SER A 89 -23.75 19.23 2.11
CA SER A 89 -24.26 19.29 3.48
C SER A 89 -24.18 17.93 4.19
N ILE A 90 -24.60 16.86 3.51
CA ILE A 90 -24.57 15.49 4.05
C ILE A 90 -23.13 15.02 4.30
N PRO A 91 -22.17 15.14 3.35
CA PRO A 91 -20.76 14.86 3.62
C PRO A 91 -20.17 15.67 4.78
N ARG A 92 -20.50 16.96 4.89
CA ARG A 92 -20.05 17.80 6.02
C ARG A 92 -20.59 17.29 7.36
N ARG A 93 -21.87 16.86 7.39
CA ARG A 93 -22.49 16.28 8.58
C ARG A 93 -21.81 14.98 8.97
N THR A 94 -21.59 14.07 8.04
CA THR A 94 -20.87 12.81 8.27
C THR A 94 -19.49 13.09 8.88
N MET A 95 -18.75 14.04 8.31
CA MET A 95 -17.46 14.46 8.85
C MET A 95 -17.57 15.04 10.27
N TYR A 96 -18.61 15.83 10.54
CA TYR A 96 -18.84 16.38 11.87
C TYR A 96 -19.13 15.27 12.90
N ILE A 97 -19.96 14.29 12.55
CA ILE A 97 -20.26 13.13 13.41
C ILE A 97 -18.99 12.35 13.71
N LEU A 98 -18.19 11.99 12.68
CA LEU A 98 -16.95 11.26 12.85
C LEU A 98 -15.90 12.04 13.65
N LYS A 99 -15.82 13.37 13.46
CA LYS A 99 -14.95 14.23 14.26
C LYS A 99 -15.37 14.23 15.74
N ARG A 100 -16.67 14.27 16.04
CA ARG A 100 -17.18 14.15 17.42
C ARG A 100 -16.81 12.80 18.03
N ALA A 101 -16.81 11.72 17.23
CA ALA A 101 -16.37 10.39 17.66
C ALA A 101 -14.90 10.40 18.06
N THR A 102 -14.01 11.02 17.27
CA THR A 102 -12.57 11.10 17.61
C THR A 102 -12.31 11.92 18.88
N VAL A 103 -13.07 12.98 19.11
CA VAL A 103 -12.97 13.80 20.34
C VAL A 103 -13.48 13.03 21.55
N LYS A 104 -14.57 12.27 21.41
CA LYS A 104 -15.15 11.51 22.51
C LYS A 104 -14.34 10.25 22.87
N PHE A 105 -13.72 9.61 21.86
CA PHE A 105 -12.98 8.36 21.98
C PHE A 105 -11.57 8.48 21.37
N PRO A 106 -10.71 9.37 21.88
CA PRO A 106 -9.39 9.61 21.30
C PRO A 106 -8.47 8.38 21.37
N GLY A 107 -8.64 7.52 22.37
CA GLY A 107 -7.88 6.28 22.56
C GLY A 107 -8.31 5.12 21.66
N HIS A 108 -9.33 5.27 20.81
CA HIS A 108 -9.77 4.21 19.90
C HIS A 108 -9.29 4.47 18.48
N LEU A 109 -8.34 3.67 18.00
CA LEU A 109 -7.79 3.78 16.65
C LEU A 109 -8.86 3.72 15.56
N ALA A 110 -9.89 2.86 15.73
CA ALA A 110 -10.97 2.70 14.75
C ALA A 110 -11.73 4.00 14.46
N THR A 111 -11.90 4.90 15.45
CA THR A 111 -12.58 6.18 15.24
C THR A 111 -11.76 7.13 14.35
N TRP A 112 -10.44 7.11 14.52
CA TRP A 112 -9.52 7.89 13.70
C TRP A 112 -9.44 7.35 12.27
N LEU A 113 -9.35 6.01 12.12
CA LEU A 113 -9.33 5.38 10.80
C LEU A 113 -10.60 5.68 10.03
N ALA A 114 -11.79 5.53 10.65
CA ALA A 114 -13.05 5.85 10.01
C ALA A 114 -13.15 7.33 9.59
N TYR A 115 -12.66 8.25 10.43
CA TYR A 115 -12.63 9.68 10.11
C TYR A 115 -11.74 9.99 8.91
N VAL A 116 -10.51 9.45 8.91
CA VAL A 116 -9.52 9.69 7.85
C VAL A 116 -9.93 9.01 6.55
N GLU A 117 -10.43 7.77 6.61
CA GLU A 117 -10.89 7.02 5.45
C GLU A 117 -12.05 7.73 4.74
N TYR A 118 -13.05 8.16 5.50
CA TYR A 118 -14.17 8.91 4.92
C TYR A 118 -13.69 10.22 4.29
N ALA A 119 -12.80 10.96 4.96
CA ALA A 119 -12.23 12.19 4.41
C ALA A 119 -11.41 11.94 3.13
N GLY A 120 -10.67 10.83 3.05
CA GLY A 120 -9.92 10.41 1.87
C GLY A 120 -10.84 10.09 0.69
N ARG A 121 -11.90 9.34 0.94
CA ARG A 121 -12.91 9.00 -0.07
C ARG A 121 -13.63 10.23 -0.66
N GLU A 122 -13.91 11.23 0.17
CA GLU A 122 -14.52 12.49 -0.29
C GLU A 122 -13.47 13.51 -0.80
N GLY A 123 -12.19 13.13 -0.95
CA GLY A 123 -11.14 13.98 -1.49
C GLY A 123 -10.73 15.17 -0.62
N MET A 124 -11.04 15.13 0.69
CA MET A 124 -10.80 16.24 1.63
C MET A 124 -9.34 16.27 2.15
N ARG A 125 -8.36 16.51 1.26
CA ARG A 125 -6.92 16.42 1.53
C ARG A 125 -6.46 17.10 2.83
N LYS A 126 -6.87 18.35 3.07
CA LYS A 126 -6.48 19.11 4.27
C LYS A 126 -7.00 18.46 5.57
N ILE A 127 -8.18 17.85 5.52
CA ILE A 127 -8.79 17.16 6.66
C ILE A 127 -8.06 15.85 6.91
N VAL A 128 -7.72 15.10 5.87
CA VAL A 128 -6.92 13.86 5.95
C VAL A 128 -5.57 14.14 6.62
N THR A 129 -4.81 15.13 6.14
CA THR A 129 -3.51 15.49 6.73
C THR A 129 -3.64 15.83 8.21
N LYS A 130 -4.58 16.71 8.58
CA LYS A 130 -4.81 17.09 9.98
C LYS A 130 -5.28 15.90 10.82
N GLY A 131 -6.16 15.07 10.27
CA GLY A 131 -6.68 13.87 10.93
C GLY A 131 -5.58 12.86 11.23
N LEU A 132 -4.72 12.57 10.26
CA LEU A 132 -3.59 11.66 10.42
C LEU A 132 -2.58 12.19 11.44
N THR A 133 -2.23 13.48 11.38
CA THR A 133 -1.33 14.10 12.36
C THR A 133 -1.88 13.99 13.78
N SER A 134 -3.17 14.31 13.97
CA SER A 134 -3.80 14.19 15.29
C SER A 134 -3.93 12.73 15.75
N ALA A 135 -4.24 11.80 14.82
CA ALA A 135 -4.30 10.38 15.11
C ALA A 135 -2.93 9.84 15.58
N LEU A 136 -1.84 10.23 14.94
CA LEU A 136 -0.48 9.84 15.32
C LEU A 136 -0.07 10.38 16.69
N GLN A 137 -0.57 11.56 17.10
CA GLN A 137 -0.35 12.08 18.45
C GLN A 137 -0.98 11.21 19.54
N HIS A 138 -2.14 10.60 19.24
CA HIS A 138 -2.84 9.71 20.17
C HIS A 138 -2.38 8.25 20.07
N HIS A 139 -1.92 7.81 18.89
CA HIS A 139 -1.55 6.42 18.60
C HIS A 139 -0.17 6.33 17.94
N PRO A 140 0.92 6.71 18.64
CA PRO A 140 2.27 6.74 18.05
C PRO A 140 2.83 5.36 17.72
N LEU A 141 2.26 4.28 18.28
CA LEU A 141 2.69 2.90 18.03
C LEU A 141 1.83 2.19 16.94
N SER A 142 1.03 2.93 16.18
CA SER A 142 0.24 2.35 15.10
C SER A 142 0.97 2.45 13.76
N SER A 143 1.50 1.34 13.26
CA SER A 143 2.13 1.27 11.94
C SER A 143 1.20 1.69 10.81
N THR A 144 -0.09 1.31 10.91
CA THR A 144 -1.12 1.64 9.92
C THR A 144 -1.24 3.14 9.67
N LEU A 145 -1.19 3.97 10.72
CA LEU A 145 -1.28 5.42 10.56
C LEU A 145 -0.08 6.02 9.82
N TYR A 146 1.12 5.51 10.06
CA TYR A 146 2.32 5.92 9.32
C TYR A 146 2.22 5.53 7.84
N LEU A 147 1.76 4.31 7.54
CA LEU A 147 1.54 3.83 6.18
C LEU A 147 0.50 4.67 5.44
N LEU A 148 -0.65 4.94 6.06
CA LEU A 148 -1.70 5.80 5.48
C LEU A 148 -1.21 7.23 5.26
N SER A 149 -0.44 7.78 6.20
CA SER A 149 0.13 9.12 6.07
C SER A 149 1.16 9.20 4.93
N SER A 150 2.04 8.21 4.83
CA SER A 150 2.98 8.10 3.71
C SER A 150 2.26 8.01 2.37
N PHE A 151 1.26 7.12 2.27
CA PHE A 151 0.44 6.97 1.07
C PHE A 151 -0.25 8.28 0.67
N HIS A 152 -0.85 8.99 1.62
CA HIS A 152 -1.52 10.26 1.37
C HIS A 152 -0.58 11.35 0.85
N HIS A 153 0.68 11.36 1.30
CA HIS A 153 1.68 12.30 0.81
C HIS A 153 2.13 11.99 -0.61
N VAL A 154 2.32 10.71 -0.93
CA VAL A 154 2.78 10.26 -2.25
C VAL A 154 1.67 10.32 -3.29
N HIS A 155 0.42 10.01 -2.88
CA HIS A 155 -0.76 9.97 -3.75
C HIS A 155 -1.86 10.92 -3.23
N PRO A 156 -1.66 12.24 -3.31
CA PRO A 156 -2.60 13.20 -2.74
C PRO A 156 -3.95 13.14 -3.48
N GLY A 157 -5.00 12.78 -2.73
CA GLY A 157 -6.37 12.69 -3.24
C GLY A 157 -6.79 11.33 -3.76
N ALA A 158 -5.90 10.35 -3.80
CA ALA A 158 -6.28 8.96 -4.05
C ALA A 158 -6.99 8.37 -2.81
N PRO A 159 -8.00 7.50 -3.00
CA PRO A 159 -8.60 6.76 -1.90
C PRO A 159 -7.57 5.81 -1.30
N PHE A 160 -7.69 5.56 0.00
CA PHE A 160 -6.78 4.65 0.68
C PHE A 160 -6.96 3.22 0.18
N PRO A 161 -5.85 2.47 -0.07
CA PRO A 161 -5.94 1.08 -0.48
C PRO A 161 -6.52 0.23 0.66
N ARG A 162 -7.43 -0.68 0.34
CA ARG A 162 -8.07 -1.57 1.32
C ARG A 162 -7.07 -2.43 2.09
N SER A 163 -5.96 -2.80 1.46
CA SER A 163 -4.88 -3.58 2.08
C SER A 163 -4.15 -2.83 3.20
N ALA A 164 -4.20 -1.49 3.22
CA ALA A 164 -3.58 -0.67 4.25
C ALA A 164 -4.50 -0.42 5.46
N ILE A 165 -5.80 -0.69 5.31
CA ILE A 165 -6.80 -0.48 6.37
C ILE A 165 -7.14 -1.84 6.97
N PRO A 166 -6.90 -2.05 8.29
CA PRO A 166 -7.29 -3.30 8.93
C PRO A 166 -8.79 -3.51 8.81
N SER A 167 -9.20 -4.75 8.52
CA SER A 167 -10.61 -5.18 8.41
C SER A 167 -11.44 -5.00 9.70
N THR A 168 -10.80 -4.56 10.76
CA THR A 168 -11.43 -4.17 12.04
C THR A 168 -11.99 -2.74 12.05
N SER A 169 -11.87 -1.95 10.96
CA SER A 169 -12.71 -0.78 10.83
C SER A 169 -14.16 -1.28 10.67
N THR A 170 -14.95 -1.15 11.72
CA THR A 170 -16.35 -1.61 11.81
C THR A 170 -17.31 -0.81 10.94
N LEU A 171 -16.81 0.13 10.15
CA LEU A 171 -17.50 0.63 8.99
C LEU A 171 -17.29 -0.41 7.88
N ASP A 172 -18.23 -1.34 7.75
CA ASP A 172 -18.58 -1.88 6.45
C ASP A 172 -19.09 -0.68 5.62
N LEU A 173 -18.13 0.13 5.17
CA LEU A 173 -18.39 1.10 4.12
C LEU A 173 -18.83 0.23 2.95
N PRO A 174 -20.13 0.26 2.60
CA PRO A 174 -20.59 -0.50 1.47
C PRO A 174 -19.62 -0.16 0.36
N SER A 175 -18.96 -1.19 -0.17
CA SER A 175 -18.12 -1.08 -1.34
C SER A 175 -18.79 -0.08 -2.25
N ALA A 176 -18.13 1.04 -2.55
CA ALA A 176 -18.58 1.80 -3.69
C ALA A 176 -18.78 0.72 -4.75
N VAL A 177 -20.03 0.53 -5.19
CA VAL A 177 -20.30 -0.24 -6.37
C VAL A 177 -19.30 0.35 -7.32
N ALA A 178 -18.31 -0.45 -7.73
CA ALA A 178 -17.46 -0.08 -8.82
C ALA A 178 -18.47 0.16 -9.91
N ASP A 179 -18.74 1.43 -10.22
CA ASP A 179 -19.39 1.77 -11.47
C ASP A 179 -18.43 1.18 -12.48
N ASP A 180 -18.89 0.20 -13.29
CA ASP A 180 -18.12 -0.50 -14.32
C ASP A 180 -17.49 0.44 -15.38
N ASP A 181 -17.64 1.75 -15.22
CA ASP A 181 -17.10 2.80 -16.06
C ASP A 181 -15.71 3.32 -15.60
N ASP A 182 -15.09 2.74 -14.57
CA ASP A 182 -13.84 3.24 -13.94
C ASP A 182 -12.53 2.74 -14.62
N ASP A 183 -12.59 2.20 -15.86
CA ASP A 183 -11.39 1.83 -16.63
C ASP A 183 -10.46 3.05 -16.96
N GLU A 184 -10.98 4.27 -16.88
CA GLU A 184 -10.18 5.49 -17.09
C GLU A 184 -9.41 5.98 -15.83
N ASP A 185 -9.75 5.50 -14.63
CA ASP A 185 -9.17 6.03 -13.38
C ASP A 185 -7.93 5.26 -12.90
N GLU A 186 -7.62 4.08 -13.46
CA GLU A 186 -6.36 3.38 -13.15
C GLU A 186 -5.12 4.16 -13.62
N THR A 187 -5.22 4.91 -14.71
CA THR A 187 -4.14 5.78 -15.21
C THR A 187 -3.87 6.98 -14.31
N LYS A 188 -4.86 7.43 -13.52
CA LYS A 188 -4.70 8.53 -12.57
C LYS A 188 -4.14 8.09 -11.21
N ARG A 189 -4.18 6.80 -10.87
CA ARG A 189 -3.63 6.24 -9.61
C ARG A 189 -2.11 6.17 -9.57
N GLY A 190 -1.43 6.36 -10.69
CA GLY A 190 -0.02 6.01 -10.85
C GLY A 190 0.99 7.14 -10.85
N VAL A 191 0.61 8.40 -10.74
CA VAL A 191 1.60 9.49 -10.72
C VAL A 191 2.19 9.61 -9.32
N PHE A 192 3.36 8.98 -9.15
CA PHE A 192 4.21 9.16 -7.98
C PHE A 192 4.61 10.64 -7.88
N ALA A 193 4.05 11.35 -6.91
CA ALA A 193 4.30 12.77 -6.72
C ALA A 193 5.66 12.98 -6.03
N LEU A 194 6.67 13.41 -6.79
CA LEU A 194 8.00 13.75 -6.27
C LEU A 194 7.94 14.72 -5.08
N GLU A 195 7.03 15.68 -5.11
CA GLU A 195 6.83 16.68 -4.06
C GLU A 195 6.39 16.04 -2.73
N GLY A 196 5.63 14.94 -2.79
CA GLY A 196 5.14 14.22 -1.62
C GLY A 196 6.17 13.28 -0.97
N THR A 197 7.30 13.02 -1.62
CA THR A 197 8.28 12.04 -1.13
C THR A 197 8.99 12.47 0.15
N GLN A 198 9.31 13.77 0.28
CA GLN A 198 9.99 14.27 1.48
C GLN A 198 9.12 14.16 2.76
N PRO A 199 7.88 14.64 2.80
CA PRO A 199 7.01 14.43 3.96
C PRO A 199 6.70 12.94 4.21
N ALA A 200 6.55 12.11 3.17
CA ALA A 200 6.37 10.67 3.30
C ALA A 200 7.60 10.01 3.94
N ARG A 201 8.81 10.34 3.48
CA ARG A 201 10.07 9.88 4.05
C ARG A 201 10.18 10.24 5.53
N THR A 202 9.92 11.49 5.88
CA THR A 202 9.95 11.96 7.28
C THR A 202 8.97 11.17 8.14
N THR A 203 7.77 10.93 7.65
CA THR A 203 6.73 10.17 8.36
C THR A 203 7.14 8.71 8.58
N LEU A 204 7.67 8.04 7.54
CA LEU A 204 8.12 6.64 7.65
C LEU A 204 9.33 6.51 8.57
N LEU A 205 10.31 7.41 8.49
CA LEU A 205 11.47 7.41 9.40
C LEU A 205 11.05 7.66 10.85
N LEU A 206 10.06 8.52 11.09
CA LEU A 206 9.48 8.69 12.42
C LEU A 206 8.82 7.38 12.89
N GLY A 207 8.05 6.73 12.01
CA GLY A 207 7.44 5.42 12.29
C GLY A 207 8.48 4.34 12.61
N LEU A 208 9.56 4.28 11.84
CA LEU A 208 10.66 3.33 12.06
C LEU A 208 11.44 3.61 13.35
N ARG A 209 11.54 4.88 13.75
CA ARG A 209 12.10 5.25 15.05
C ARG A 209 11.25 4.76 16.23
N MET A 210 9.92 4.79 16.07
CA MET A 210 8.99 4.31 17.10
C MET A 210 8.84 2.79 17.08
N LEU A 211 8.92 2.16 15.89
CA LEU A 211 8.67 0.75 15.63
C LEU A 211 9.80 0.16 14.76
N PRO A 212 11.03 0.01 15.30
CA PRO A 212 12.19 -0.37 14.49
C PRO A 212 12.10 -1.78 13.87
N ALA A 213 11.37 -2.69 14.48
CA ALA A 213 11.20 -4.07 14.00
C ALA A 213 9.95 -4.26 13.11
N ASN A 214 9.26 -3.18 12.73
CA ASN A 214 8.05 -3.31 11.92
C ASN A 214 8.39 -3.54 10.44
N ARG A 215 8.02 -4.72 9.93
CA ARG A 215 8.31 -5.19 8.56
C ARG A 215 7.64 -4.35 7.49
N ASP A 216 6.39 -3.95 7.71
CA ASP A 216 5.61 -3.21 6.71
C ASP A 216 6.13 -1.79 6.53
N LEU A 217 6.57 -1.14 7.61
CA LEU A 217 7.18 0.19 7.52
C LEU A 217 8.51 0.16 6.76
N TRP A 218 9.36 -0.85 7.00
CA TRP A 218 10.61 -1.01 6.24
C TRP A 218 10.35 -1.27 4.77
N ARG A 219 9.39 -2.15 4.45
CA ARG A 219 9.02 -2.46 3.07
C ARG A 219 8.52 -1.21 2.33
N GLU A 220 7.62 -0.44 2.94
CA GLU A 220 7.11 0.78 2.33
C GLU A 220 8.17 1.88 2.23
N TYR A 221 9.09 1.97 3.19
CA TYR A 221 10.22 2.90 3.11
C TYR A 221 11.15 2.56 1.93
N ILE A 222 11.50 1.28 1.76
CA ILE A 222 12.32 0.83 0.63
C ILE A 222 11.61 1.09 -0.71
N LYS A 223 10.29 0.82 -0.80
CA LYS A 223 9.49 1.14 -1.99
C LYS A 223 9.48 2.64 -2.30
N LEU A 224 9.36 3.48 -1.28
CA LEU A 224 9.39 4.93 -1.43
C LEU A 224 10.73 5.40 -2.02
N GLU A 225 11.85 4.91 -1.50
CA GLU A 225 13.18 5.28 -1.98
C GLU A 225 13.44 4.78 -3.42
N LEU A 226 13.02 3.54 -3.74
CA LEU A 226 13.06 3.02 -5.11
C LEU A 226 12.22 3.91 -6.05
N GLY A 227 10.99 4.22 -5.67
CA GLY A 227 10.09 5.06 -6.45
C GLY A 227 10.66 6.46 -6.69
N TRP A 228 11.31 7.04 -5.69
CA TRP A 228 11.96 8.34 -5.80
C TRP A 228 13.13 8.32 -6.79
N VAL A 229 14.02 7.33 -6.73
CA VAL A 229 15.15 7.19 -7.65
C VAL A 229 14.66 7.02 -9.09
N GLU A 230 13.65 6.17 -9.32
CA GLU A 230 13.08 5.96 -10.65
C GLU A 230 12.36 7.21 -11.19
N ALA A 231 11.66 7.93 -10.34
CA ALA A 231 11.03 9.19 -10.74
C ALA A 231 12.07 10.26 -11.13
N LEU A 232 13.19 10.33 -10.40
CA LEU A 232 14.32 11.20 -10.77
C LEU A 232 14.95 10.78 -12.11
N ARG A 233 15.18 9.50 -12.33
CA ARG A 233 15.73 8.98 -13.61
C ARG A 233 14.82 9.34 -14.78
N ARG A 234 13.49 9.14 -14.63
CA ARG A 234 12.51 9.51 -15.65
C ARG A 234 12.53 11.01 -15.94
N ARG A 235 12.53 11.83 -14.88
CA ARG A 235 12.58 13.30 -15.01
C ARG A 235 13.84 13.75 -15.75
N TRP A 236 15.01 13.21 -15.42
CA TRP A 236 16.26 13.56 -16.06
C TRP A 236 16.30 13.09 -17.51
N LYS A 237 15.77 11.91 -17.82
CA LYS A 237 15.63 11.42 -19.19
C LYS A 237 14.77 12.39 -20.03
N VAL A 238 13.66 12.88 -19.49
CA VAL A 238 12.80 13.86 -20.18
C VAL A 238 13.50 15.20 -20.39
N LEU A 239 14.32 15.63 -19.44
CA LEU A 239 15.11 16.87 -19.53
C LEU A 239 16.36 16.73 -20.40
N GLY A 240 16.62 15.57 -21.01
CA GLY A 240 17.81 15.34 -21.83
C GLY A 240 19.12 15.31 -21.03
N ILE A 241 19.06 15.20 -19.70
CA ILE A 241 20.23 15.14 -18.84
C ILE A 241 20.77 13.69 -18.91
N SER A 242 21.96 13.51 -19.48
CA SER A 242 22.62 12.19 -19.62
C SER A 242 22.79 11.52 -18.26
N ASN A 243 22.56 10.21 -18.23
CA ASN A 243 22.76 9.41 -17.02
C ASN A 243 24.24 9.01 -16.91
N PRO A 244 25.04 9.60 -16.01
CA PRO A 244 26.48 9.32 -15.93
C PRO A 244 26.80 7.88 -15.52
N ALA A 245 25.86 7.16 -14.90
CA ALA A 245 26.02 5.74 -14.53
C ALA A 245 25.92 4.80 -15.74
N LEU A 246 25.40 5.25 -16.88
CA LEU A 246 25.22 4.47 -18.11
C LEU A 246 26.04 5.02 -19.31
N ALA A 247 26.64 6.20 -19.19
CA ALA A 247 27.40 6.84 -20.26
C ALA A 247 28.81 6.27 -20.32
N SER A 248 29.06 5.40 -21.27
CA SER A 248 30.41 4.91 -21.60
C SER A 248 31.23 5.89 -22.45
N LYS A 249 30.70 7.06 -22.81
CA LYS A 249 31.42 8.14 -23.55
C LYS A 249 30.87 9.53 -23.18
N PRO A 250 31.73 10.53 -22.93
CA PRO A 250 31.31 11.92 -22.75
C PRO A 250 30.79 12.46 -24.07
N SER A 251 29.53 12.89 -24.11
CA SER A 251 28.95 13.65 -25.22
C SER A 251 28.97 15.15 -24.85
N GLU A 252 29.68 15.94 -25.66
CA GLU A 252 30.01 17.34 -25.41
C GLU A 252 28.85 18.35 -25.46
N GLU A 253 27.61 17.97 -25.73
CA GLU A 253 26.53 18.94 -26.06
C GLU A 253 25.23 18.82 -25.21
N THR A 254 25.26 18.23 -24.03
CA THR A 254 24.01 18.11 -23.25
C THR A 254 23.94 19.18 -22.16
N ILE A 255 22.90 20.03 -22.18
CA ILE A 255 22.56 20.95 -21.07
C ILE A 255 22.46 20.12 -19.75
N GLY A 256 23.36 20.39 -18.81
CA GLY A 256 23.49 19.59 -17.56
C GLY A 256 24.44 18.40 -17.66
N GLY A 257 25.40 18.41 -18.62
CA GLY A 257 26.50 17.44 -18.74
C GLY A 257 27.48 17.45 -17.56
N GLU A 258 28.48 16.57 -17.61
CA GLU A 258 29.57 16.51 -16.62
C GLU A 258 30.16 17.90 -16.36
N GLY A 259 30.27 18.28 -15.08
CA GLY A 259 30.77 19.59 -14.65
C GLY A 259 29.71 20.65 -14.34
N SER A 260 28.44 20.44 -14.75
CA SER A 260 27.36 21.44 -14.53
C SER A 260 27.02 21.67 -13.04
N PHE A 261 27.28 20.69 -12.19
CA PHE A 261 26.99 20.75 -10.75
C PHE A 261 28.24 20.87 -9.86
N GLY A 262 29.41 20.99 -10.48
CA GLY A 262 30.69 20.89 -9.79
C GLY A 262 31.04 19.44 -9.40
N PRO A 263 32.31 19.16 -9.02
CA PRO A 263 32.76 17.81 -8.72
C PRO A 263 32.00 17.13 -7.59
N ASP A 264 31.74 17.84 -6.49
CA ASP A 264 31.01 17.31 -5.33
C ASP A 264 29.52 17.06 -5.66
N GLY A 265 28.92 17.89 -6.50
CA GLY A 265 27.52 17.74 -6.95
C GLY A 265 27.33 16.55 -7.88
N GLU A 266 28.33 16.23 -8.69
CA GLU A 266 28.28 15.07 -9.59
C GLU A 266 28.44 13.75 -8.85
N ASP A 267 29.32 13.69 -7.85
CA ASP A 267 29.46 12.50 -7.01
C ASP A 267 28.19 12.23 -6.20
N ALA A 268 27.57 13.27 -5.64
CA ALA A 268 26.27 13.16 -5.00
C ALA A 268 25.18 12.67 -5.98
N ARG A 269 25.17 13.17 -7.20
CA ARG A 269 24.25 12.73 -8.27
C ARG A 269 24.47 11.27 -8.64
N LYS A 270 25.71 10.84 -8.84
CA LYS A 270 26.07 9.44 -9.11
C LYS A 270 25.64 8.53 -7.97
N ALA A 271 25.87 8.94 -6.71
CA ALA A 271 25.46 8.19 -5.53
C ALA A 271 23.95 8.04 -5.43
N ILE A 272 23.18 9.10 -5.70
CA ILE A 272 21.71 9.07 -5.71
C ILE A 272 21.20 8.15 -6.81
N LEU A 273 21.67 8.29 -8.04
CA LEU A 273 21.28 7.43 -9.16
C LEU A 273 21.75 6.00 -9.02
N GLY A 274 22.89 5.78 -8.38
CA GLY A 274 23.39 4.47 -7.96
C GLY A 274 22.57 3.84 -6.84
N GLY A 275 21.54 4.56 -6.32
CA GLY A 275 20.62 4.02 -5.32
C GLY A 275 21.24 3.83 -3.94
N GLN A 276 22.28 4.57 -3.58
CA GLN A 276 22.97 4.39 -2.30
C GLN A 276 22.02 4.48 -1.09
N LEU A 277 21.00 5.36 -1.15
CA LEU A 277 19.98 5.45 -0.11
C LEU A 277 19.13 4.18 -0.01
N VAL A 278 18.75 3.59 -1.15
CA VAL A 278 18.00 2.33 -1.20
C VAL A 278 18.82 1.19 -0.62
N LEU A 279 20.08 1.07 -1.05
CA LEU A 279 20.99 0.02 -0.57
C LEU A 279 21.23 0.14 0.95
N GLN A 280 21.39 1.36 1.45
CA GLN A 280 21.52 1.62 2.89
C GLN A 280 20.22 1.32 3.64
N ALA A 281 19.05 1.65 3.08
CA ALA A 281 17.76 1.32 3.67
C ALA A 281 17.57 -0.20 3.80
N ILE A 282 17.94 -0.97 2.76
CA ILE A 282 17.88 -2.44 2.79
C ILE A 282 18.81 -2.99 3.89
N ARG A 283 20.07 -2.54 3.95
CA ARG A 283 21.00 -2.99 4.99
C ARG A 283 20.51 -2.67 6.40
N SER A 284 19.95 -1.47 6.59
CA SER A 284 19.39 -1.05 7.88
C SER A 284 18.17 -1.87 8.27
N ALA A 285 17.31 -2.23 7.30
CA ALA A 285 16.14 -3.08 7.51
C ALA A 285 16.55 -4.51 7.92
N LEU A 286 17.55 -5.10 7.24
CA LEU A 286 18.07 -6.43 7.56
C LEU A 286 18.70 -6.46 8.96
N ALA A 287 19.40 -5.40 9.35
CA ALA A 287 19.98 -5.25 10.70
C ALA A 287 18.90 -5.05 11.78
N ALA A 288 17.82 -4.32 11.47
CA ALA A 288 16.74 -4.04 12.43
C ALA A 288 15.82 -5.27 12.65
N ILE A 289 15.77 -6.19 11.68
CA ILE A 289 14.97 -7.42 11.75
C ILE A 289 15.92 -8.62 11.63
N PRO A 290 16.68 -8.94 12.68
CA PRO A 290 17.61 -10.07 12.67
C PRO A 290 16.85 -11.39 12.65
N ILE A 291 17.52 -12.43 12.18
CA ILE A 291 17.05 -13.82 12.30
C ILE A 291 17.72 -14.42 13.53
N PRO A 292 16.98 -14.66 14.62
CA PRO A 292 17.57 -15.23 15.82
C PRO A 292 17.94 -16.69 15.58
N ALA A 293 19.20 -17.04 15.85
CA ALA A 293 19.69 -18.42 15.70
C ALA A 293 18.97 -19.36 16.71
N GLY A 294 18.58 -20.54 16.21
CA GLY A 294 18.02 -21.59 17.07
C GLY A 294 16.56 -21.40 17.49
N THR A 295 15.86 -20.39 17.01
CA THR A 295 14.43 -20.20 17.27
C THR A 295 13.58 -20.75 16.12
N THR A 296 12.32 -21.09 16.45
CA THR A 296 11.30 -21.46 15.45
C THR A 296 10.63 -20.25 14.81
N ASP A 297 10.97 -19.04 15.23
CA ASP A 297 10.39 -17.80 14.72
C ASP A 297 10.86 -17.52 13.29
N SER A 298 9.94 -17.63 12.34
CA SER A 298 10.18 -17.38 10.91
C SER A 298 10.10 -15.90 10.52
N THR A 299 9.78 -15.01 11.45
CA THR A 299 9.47 -13.59 11.20
C THR A 299 10.53 -12.88 10.37
N GLY A 300 11.80 -13.11 10.68
CA GLY A 300 12.92 -12.52 9.97
C GLY A 300 13.07 -13.04 8.53
N LEU A 301 12.84 -14.34 8.30
CA LEU A 301 12.86 -14.94 6.96
C LEU A 301 11.66 -14.51 6.13
N ASP A 302 10.47 -14.46 6.71
CA ASP A 302 9.25 -14.01 6.03
C ASP A 302 9.38 -12.55 5.57
N PHE A 303 10.09 -11.73 6.35
CA PHE A 303 10.42 -10.36 5.93
C PHE A 303 11.33 -10.36 4.69
N ARG A 304 12.38 -11.17 4.67
CA ARG A 304 13.30 -11.28 3.53
C ARG A 304 12.60 -11.80 2.28
N GLU A 305 11.74 -12.78 2.42
CA GLU A 305 10.91 -13.31 1.34
C GLU A 305 9.97 -12.23 0.76
N SER A 306 9.28 -11.50 1.62
CA SER A 306 8.44 -10.36 1.22
C SER A 306 9.24 -9.24 0.56
N LEU A 307 10.47 -8.99 1.01
CA LEU A 307 11.37 -8.01 0.42
C LEU A 307 11.86 -8.46 -0.97
N LEU A 308 12.28 -9.72 -1.10
CA LEU A 308 12.64 -10.31 -2.40
C LEU A 308 11.49 -10.21 -3.40
N TYR A 309 10.26 -10.56 -2.99
CA TYR A 309 9.08 -10.41 -3.83
C TYR A 309 8.90 -8.95 -4.30
N THR A 310 9.02 -8.00 -3.38
CA THR A 310 8.91 -6.57 -3.71
C THR A 310 9.99 -6.09 -4.68
N LEU A 311 11.24 -6.52 -4.49
CA LEU A 311 12.36 -6.14 -5.34
C LEU A 311 12.28 -6.78 -6.74
N ARG A 312 11.83 -8.04 -6.83
CA ARG A 312 11.63 -8.76 -8.10
C ARG A 312 10.55 -8.13 -8.96
N THR A 313 9.47 -7.65 -8.35
CA THR A 313 8.34 -7.01 -9.07
C THR A 313 8.59 -5.55 -9.41
N TYR A 314 9.64 -4.93 -8.87
CA TYR A 314 9.89 -3.50 -9.07
C TYR A 314 10.70 -3.25 -10.37
N PRO A 315 10.20 -2.41 -11.31
CA PRO A 315 10.86 -2.13 -12.57
C PRO A 315 12.01 -1.12 -12.39
N SER A 316 13.18 -1.59 -11.97
CA SER A 316 14.36 -0.74 -11.76
C SER A 316 15.65 -1.44 -12.15
N PRO A 317 16.62 -0.74 -12.79
CA PRO A 317 17.96 -1.26 -13.04
C PRO A 317 18.76 -1.54 -11.75
N LEU A 318 18.32 -1.02 -10.59
CA LEU A 318 18.91 -1.33 -9.29
C LEU A 318 18.46 -2.68 -8.73
N ARG A 319 17.51 -3.35 -9.38
CA ARG A 319 16.93 -4.63 -8.94
C ARG A 319 17.99 -5.65 -8.57
N SER A 320 18.94 -5.92 -9.48
CA SER A 320 20.01 -6.90 -9.27
C SER A 320 20.86 -6.58 -8.05
N THR A 321 21.33 -5.35 -7.95
CA THR A 321 22.17 -4.90 -6.82
C THR A 321 21.43 -4.97 -5.49
N CYS A 322 20.13 -4.63 -5.47
CA CYS A 322 19.29 -4.75 -4.27
C CYS A 322 19.07 -6.21 -3.87
N LEU A 323 18.81 -7.10 -4.85
CA LEU A 323 18.66 -8.54 -4.62
C LEU A 323 19.95 -9.17 -4.08
N ASP A 324 21.12 -8.80 -4.62
CA ASP A 324 22.42 -9.32 -4.17
C ASP A 324 22.69 -9.03 -2.70
N ILE A 325 22.27 -7.87 -2.17
CA ILE A 325 22.40 -7.56 -0.73
C ILE A 325 21.55 -8.51 0.12
N VAL A 326 20.30 -8.77 -0.30
CA VAL A 326 19.41 -9.66 0.44
C VAL A 326 19.89 -11.10 0.37
N TYR A 327 20.39 -11.53 -0.80
CA TYR A 327 20.96 -12.88 -0.95
C TYR A 327 22.25 -13.06 -0.15
N GLY A 328 23.13 -12.05 -0.10
CA GLY A 328 24.32 -12.09 0.75
C GLY A 328 23.98 -12.27 2.23
N ASP A 329 22.92 -11.63 2.72
CA ASP A 329 22.43 -11.85 4.08
C ASP A 329 21.84 -13.27 4.27
N LEU A 330 21.08 -13.78 3.28
CA LEU A 330 20.56 -15.15 3.30
C LEU A 330 21.65 -16.21 3.25
N GLU A 331 22.78 -15.98 2.57
CA GLU A 331 23.95 -16.88 2.58
C GLU A 331 24.51 -17.07 3.99
N VAL A 332 24.61 -15.99 4.75
CA VAL A 332 25.06 -16.05 6.16
C VAL A 332 24.07 -16.90 7.00
N VAL A 333 22.78 -16.71 6.78
CA VAL A 333 21.74 -17.50 7.48
C VAL A 333 21.77 -18.96 7.07
N ALA A 334 21.98 -19.25 5.78
CA ALA A 334 22.09 -20.62 5.27
C ALA A 334 23.28 -21.39 5.87
N GLN A 335 24.40 -20.69 6.14
CA GLN A 335 25.58 -21.26 6.80
C GLN A 335 25.35 -21.54 8.29
N ALA A 336 24.48 -20.79 8.97
CA ALA A 336 24.16 -20.98 10.38
C ALA A 336 23.40 -22.31 10.65
N GLY A 337 22.80 -22.93 9.64
CA GLY A 337 22.11 -24.21 9.74
C GLY A 337 20.73 -24.14 10.38
N GLY A 338 20.18 -25.30 10.74
CA GLY A 338 18.83 -25.43 11.29
C GLY A 338 17.74 -25.23 10.23
N ARG A 339 16.46 -25.30 10.66
CA ARG A 339 15.30 -25.18 9.78
C ARG A 339 15.27 -23.83 9.02
N GLN A 340 15.71 -22.77 9.68
CA GLN A 340 15.78 -21.42 9.06
C GLN A 340 16.89 -21.38 8.01
N GLY A 341 18.07 -21.96 8.29
CA GLY A 341 19.15 -22.09 7.31
C GLY A 341 18.74 -22.94 6.12
N ALA A 342 17.98 -24.02 6.34
CA ALA A 342 17.42 -24.85 5.29
C ALA A 342 16.49 -24.05 4.36
N ARG A 343 15.60 -23.23 4.92
CA ARG A 343 14.69 -22.35 4.15
C ARG A 343 15.46 -21.27 3.40
N ALA A 344 16.47 -20.63 4.03
CA ALA A 344 17.33 -19.66 3.38
C ALA A 344 18.08 -20.29 2.19
N ARG A 345 18.64 -21.49 2.38
CA ARG A 345 19.30 -22.26 1.31
C ARG A 345 18.37 -22.59 0.15
N LEU A 346 17.10 -22.93 0.44
CA LEU A 346 16.10 -23.15 -0.60
C LEU A 346 15.83 -21.87 -1.39
N MET A 347 15.69 -20.72 -0.73
CA MET A 347 15.50 -19.43 -1.41
C MET A 347 16.66 -19.07 -2.33
N LEU A 348 17.91 -19.39 -1.93
CA LEU A 348 19.10 -19.20 -2.76
C LEU A 348 19.11 -20.12 -3.99
N LEU A 349 18.74 -21.38 -3.84
CA LEU A 349 18.68 -22.34 -4.95
C LEU A 349 17.58 -22.01 -5.95
N THR A 350 16.45 -21.49 -5.47
CA THR A 350 15.30 -21.15 -6.32
C THR A 350 15.40 -19.74 -6.95
N ARG A 351 16.46 -18.97 -6.65
CA ARG A 351 16.63 -17.61 -7.17
C ARG A 351 16.52 -17.54 -8.69
N GLY A 352 17.12 -18.47 -9.41
CA GLY A 352 17.11 -18.51 -10.88
C GLY A 352 15.72 -18.68 -11.50
N LEU A 353 14.74 -19.16 -10.73
CA LEU A 353 13.34 -19.28 -11.17
C LEU A 353 12.61 -17.93 -11.18
N TYR A 354 12.95 -17.07 -10.22
CA TYR A 354 12.20 -15.83 -9.94
C TYR A 354 12.96 -14.56 -10.34
N ASP A 355 14.31 -14.60 -10.38
CA ASP A 355 15.12 -13.42 -10.65
C ASP A 355 15.33 -13.27 -12.14
N ARG A 356 14.87 -12.15 -12.68
CA ARG A 356 15.13 -11.77 -14.07
C ARG A 356 15.82 -10.42 -14.13
N PRO A 357 16.73 -10.24 -15.10
CA PRO A 357 17.31 -8.93 -15.33
C PRO A 357 16.21 -7.94 -15.78
N TYR A 358 16.35 -6.69 -15.34
CA TYR A 358 15.49 -5.61 -15.81
C TYR A 358 15.84 -5.28 -17.27
N GLU A 359 14.86 -5.39 -18.17
CA GLU A 359 15.00 -5.02 -19.57
C GLU A 359 14.35 -3.64 -19.81
N THR A 360 15.19 -2.67 -20.20
CA THR A 360 14.74 -1.32 -20.49
C THR A 360 13.82 -1.30 -21.71
N GLY A 361 12.55 -0.97 -21.55
CA GLY A 361 11.58 -0.84 -22.65
C GLY A 361 10.45 -1.85 -22.68
N ARG A 362 10.48 -2.89 -21.88
CA ARG A 362 9.35 -3.80 -21.70
C ARG A 362 8.29 -3.15 -20.81
N LYS A 363 7.05 -3.04 -21.29
CA LYS A 363 5.95 -2.42 -20.53
C LYS A 363 5.51 -3.24 -19.30
N ASP A 364 5.74 -4.56 -19.32
CA ASP A 364 5.28 -5.51 -18.29
C ASP A 364 6.44 -6.17 -17.54
N ASP A 365 7.40 -5.38 -17.09
CA ASP A 365 8.54 -5.92 -16.36
C ASP A 365 8.26 -6.14 -14.84
N GLY A 366 7.02 -6.45 -14.53
CA GLY A 366 6.56 -6.91 -13.22
C GLY A 366 6.72 -8.42 -13.06
N GLY A 367 7.98 -8.90 -13.01
CA GLY A 367 8.25 -10.30 -12.69
C GLY A 367 7.60 -11.28 -13.66
N VAL A 368 8.10 -11.34 -14.90
CA VAL A 368 7.61 -12.34 -15.87
C VAL A 368 7.84 -13.72 -15.30
N VAL A 369 6.78 -14.38 -14.90
CA VAL A 369 6.82 -15.80 -14.54
C VAL A 369 7.29 -16.57 -15.76
N LEU A 370 8.30 -17.41 -15.58
CA LEU A 370 8.75 -18.34 -16.62
C LEU A 370 7.56 -19.17 -17.10
N SER A 371 7.39 -19.34 -18.39
CA SER A 371 6.30 -20.11 -18.96
C SER A 371 6.81 -21.12 -19.98
N GLY A 372 6.08 -22.20 -20.17
CA GLY A 372 6.38 -23.20 -21.20
C GLY A 372 7.71 -23.93 -20.95
N VAL A 373 8.50 -24.09 -22.02
CA VAL A 373 9.74 -24.89 -22.03
C VAL A 373 10.81 -24.32 -21.08
N GLU A 374 10.95 -22.98 -21.01
CA GLU A 374 11.92 -22.32 -20.13
C GLU A 374 11.66 -22.61 -18.65
N LEU A 375 10.38 -22.67 -18.25
CA LEU A 375 9.99 -23.02 -16.88
C LEU A 375 10.35 -24.48 -16.57
N VAL A 376 10.12 -25.40 -17.51
CA VAL A 376 10.44 -26.82 -17.35
C VAL A 376 11.96 -27.03 -17.20
N GLU A 377 12.77 -26.37 -18.04
CA GLU A 377 14.21 -26.43 -17.97
C GLU A 377 14.75 -25.85 -16.65
N ALA A 378 14.25 -24.71 -16.23
CA ALA A 378 14.62 -24.06 -14.97
C ALA A 378 14.28 -24.95 -13.77
N LEU A 379 13.04 -25.48 -13.71
CA LEU A 379 12.60 -26.39 -12.65
C LEU A 379 13.40 -27.70 -12.64
N GLY A 380 13.76 -28.25 -13.83
CA GLY A 380 14.59 -29.43 -13.97
C GLY A 380 16.03 -29.21 -13.45
N GLY A 381 16.57 -28.02 -13.69
CA GLY A 381 17.90 -27.62 -13.17
C GLY A 381 17.86 -27.48 -11.64
N ILE A 382 16.90 -26.75 -11.12
CA ILE A 382 16.72 -26.53 -9.68
C ILE A 382 16.44 -27.86 -8.95
N GLY A 383 15.61 -28.72 -9.51
CA GLY A 383 15.34 -30.04 -8.95
C GLY A 383 16.59 -30.92 -8.80
N LYS A 384 17.56 -30.81 -9.73
CA LYS A 384 18.86 -31.47 -9.60
C LYS A 384 19.71 -30.89 -8.46
N GLU A 385 19.71 -29.57 -8.31
CA GLU A 385 20.44 -28.88 -7.25
C GLU A 385 19.82 -29.14 -5.87
N ILE A 386 18.48 -29.13 -5.78
CA ILE A 386 17.78 -29.50 -4.54
C ILE A 386 18.13 -30.94 -4.13
N ARG A 387 18.09 -31.93 -5.03
CA ARG A 387 18.49 -33.31 -4.71
C ARG A 387 19.92 -33.43 -4.21
N LYS A 388 20.84 -32.70 -4.83
CA LYS A 388 22.22 -32.62 -4.37
C LYS A 388 22.31 -32.02 -2.97
N ALA A 389 21.53 -30.98 -2.72
CA ALA A 389 21.48 -30.29 -1.44
C ALA A 389 20.81 -31.13 -0.35
N VAL A 390 19.78 -31.93 -0.65
CA VAL A 390 19.13 -32.86 0.29
C VAL A 390 20.14 -33.93 0.74
N LYS A 391 20.93 -34.49 -0.18
CA LYS A 391 21.98 -35.46 0.17
C LYS A 391 23.06 -34.89 1.10
N SER A 392 23.33 -33.60 1.03
CA SER A 392 24.34 -32.92 1.85
C SER A 392 23.77 -32.18 3.06
N GLY A 393 22.48 -31.88 3.08
CA GLY A 393 21.84 -30.91 4.01
C GLY A 393 21.01 -31.51 5.16
N GLY A 394 20.88 -32.84 5.22
CA GLY A 394 20.16 -33.54 6.28
C GLY A 394 18.62 -33.49 6.16
N ALA A 395 17.93 -34.10 7.12
CA ALA A 395 16.47 -34.28 7.13
C ALA A 395 15.67 -32.96 7.10
N GLU A 396 16.14 -31.92 7.80
CA GLU A 396 15.44 -30.62 7.87
C GLU A 396 15.33 -29.94 6.52
N PHE A 397 16.38 -30.01 5.69
CA PHE A 397 16.33 -29.46 4.33
C PHE A 397 15.38 -30.26 3.44
N GLY A 398 15.34 -31.58 3.59
CA GLY A 398 14.42 -32.46 2.87
C GLY A 398 12.93 -32.09 3.13
N GLU A 399 12.56 -31.85 4.38
CA GLU A 399 11.20 -31.44 4.75
C GLU A 399 10.81 -30.09 4.10
N VAL A 400 11.68 -29.09 4.19
CA VAL A 400 11.42 -27.75 3.63
C VAL A 400 11.33 -27.81 2.10
N ALA A 401 12.22 -28.57 1.46
CA ALA A 401 12.20 -28.76 0.01
C ALA A 401 10.95 -29.52 -0.46
N GLY A 402 10.47 -30.52 0.31
CA GLY A 402 9.25 -31.25 0.04
C GLY A 402 8.01 -30.33 0.04
N VAL A 403 7.88 -29.51 1.06
CA VAL A 403 6.76 -28.53 1.15
C VAL A 403 6.78 -27.56 -0.04
N TRP A 404 7.95 -27.10 -0.44
CA TRP A 404 8.08 -26.22 -1.61
C TRP A 404 7.68 -26.92 -2.92
N LEU A 405 8.13 -28.16 -3.12
CA LEU A 405 7.75 -28.97 -4.29
C LEU A 405 6.25 -29.21 -4.34
N ASP A 406 5.62 -29.54 -3.22
CA ASP A 406 4.15 -29.69 -3.14
C ASP A 406 3.43 -28.41 -3.52
N THR A 407 3.97 -27.25 -3.14
CA THR A 407 3.41 -25.94 -3.52
C THR A 407 3.53 -25.72 -5.02
N GLN A 408 4.69 -25.99 -5.61
CA GLN A 408 4.91 -25.86 -7.05
C GLN A 408 3.99 -26.80 -7.85
N ILE A 409 3.77 -28.02 -7.38
CA ILE A 409 2.84 -28.96 -8.01
C ILE A 409 1.39 -28.42 -7.96
N LYS A 410 0.98 -27.80 -6.85
CA LYS A 410 -0.36 -27.20 -6.71
C LYS A 410 -0.55 -25.99 -7.61
N GLU A 411 0.46 -25.14 -7.73
CA GLU A 411 0.42 -23.93 -8.57
C GLU A 411 0.39 -24.26 -10.08
N ASN A 412 1.04 -25.35 -10.49
CA ASN A 412 1.18 -25.73 -11.90
C ASN A 412 0.25 -26.88 -12.34
N LYS A 413 -0.88 -27.10 -11.65
CA LYS A 413 -1.86 -28.16 -12.00
C LYS A 413 -2.39 -28.12 -13.42
N GLU A 414 -2.38 -26.95 -14.06
CA GLU A 414 -2.85 -26.78 -15.44
C GLU A 414 -1.88 -27.34 -16.49
N ASN A 415 -0.62 -27.63 -16.10
CA ASN A 415 0.40 -28.20 -16.99
C ASN A 415 0.77 -29.63 -16.58
N PRO A 416 0.06 -30.66 -17.10
CA PRO A 416 0.22 -32.06 -16.65
C PRO A 416 1.63 -32.64 -16.91
N ASP A 417 2.30 -32.19 -17.97
CA ASP A 417 3.66 -32.65 -18.29
C ASP A 417 4.68 -32.13 -17.27
N LEU A 418 4.51 -30.90 -16.81
CA LEU A 418 5.34 -30.27 -15.81
C LEU A 418 5.10 -30.91 -14.43
N VAL A 419 3.84 -31.20 -14.09
CA VAL A 419 3.45 -31.92 -12.87
C VAL A 419 4.03 -33.34 -12.87
N SER A 420 3.99 -34.06 -14.00
CA SER A 420 4.53 -35.39 -14.12
C SER A 420 6.07 -35.43 -14.01
N ALA A 421 6.74 -34.40 -14.51
CA ALA A 421 8.20 -34.25 -14.37
C ALA A 421 8.59 -33.94 -12.91
N LEU A 422 7.83 -33.10 -12.19
CA LEU A 422 8.04 -32.79 -10.78
C LEU A 422 7.72 -33.98 -9.87
N MET A 423 6.64 -34.75 -10.15
CA MET A 423 6.29 -35.95 -9.39
C MET A 423 7.35 -37.04 -9.53
N ARG A 424 7.89 -37.28 -10.73
CA ARG A 424 9.01 -38.21 -10.91
C ARG A 424 10.26 -37.79 -10.12
N GLN A 425 10.34 -36.54 -9.76
CA GLN A 425 11.44 -36.01 -8.94
C GLN A 425 11.18 -36.18 -7.44
N SER A 426 9.92 -36.20 -6.97
CA SER A 426 9.58 -36.44 -5.57
C SER A 426 9.62 -37.91 -5.17
N ASP A 427 9.28 -38.84 -6.09
CA ASP A 427 9.27 -40.30 -5.80
C ASP A 427 10.66 -40.95 -5.79
N GLN A 428 11.72 -40.25 -6.19
CA GLN A 428 13.10 -40.75 -6.21
C GLN A 428 13.99 -40.21 -5.06
N GLY A 429 13.45 -39.51 -4.10
CA GLY A 429 14.14 -38.98 -2.91
C GLY A 429 13.80 -39.73 -1.68
#